data_ebc371ca24141481a43f648298a2926b
#
_entry.id   ebc371ca24141481a43f648298a2926b
#
_cell.length_a   1.000
_cell.length_b   1.000
_cell.length_c   1.000
_cell.angle_alpha   90.00
_cell.angle_beta   90.00
_cell.angle_gamma   90.00
#
_symmetry.space_group_name_H-M   'P 1'
#
loop_
_entity.id
_entity.type
_entity.pdbx_description
1 polymer ?
#
loop_
_entity_poly.entity_id
_entity_poly.type
_entity_poly.pdbx_seq_one_letter_code
_entity_poly.pdbx_strand_id
1 'polypeptide(L)'
;MRNFLWRACSNTLPTRDNLHRRKLQVELRCAICHQPRETVCHTLWECPLARNVWALVKGKIQKSVDQASDFLELTRSMLQRLPKEEMERWSVIAWAIWNARTGSAPRTCKLSLKLSFEVQYRSCMNIKNWWPSKGRYRPQGTG
;
A
#
# COMPACT_ATOMS: atom_id res chain seq x y z
N MET A 1 6.62 1.68 8.95
CA MET A 1 5.98 2.10 7.69
C MET A 1 6.96 2.47 6.56
N ARG A 2 7.99 3.29 6.81
CA ARG A 2 8.99 3.66 5.77
C ARG A 2 9.53 2.43 5.02
N ASN A 3 9.92 1.41 5.76
CA ASN A 3 10.43 0.15 5.18
C ASN A 3 9.38 -0.58 4.35
N PHE A 4 8.10 -0.52 4.74
CA PHE A 4 7.02 -1.13 3.97
C PHE A 4 6.85 -0.45 2.61
N LEU A 5 6.67 0.88 2.60
CA LEU A 5 6.45 1.61 1.36
C LEU A 5 7.65 1.49 0.41
N TRP A 6 8.88 1.59 0.95
CA TRP A 6 10.09 1.35 0.17
C TRP A 6 10.11 -0.05 -0.43
N ARG A 7 9.81 -1.09 0.35
CA ARG A 7 9.76 -2.48 -0.13
C ARG A 7 8.66 -2.69 -1.17
N ALA A 8 7.51 -2.03 -1.02
CA ALA A 8 6.44 -2.08 -1.99
C ALA A 8 6.86 -1.43 -3.33
N CYS A 9 7.43 -0.24 -3.28
CA CYS A 9 7.94 0.48 -4.46
C CYS A 9 9.13 -0.23 -5.13
N SER A 10 9.99 -0.88 -4.34
CA SER A 10 11.13 -1.67 -4.85
C SER A 10 10.73 -3.08 -5.30
N ASN A 11 9.45 -3.40 -5.29
CA ASN A 11 8.91 -4.72 -5.65
C ASN A 11 9.57 -5.88 -4.88
N THR A 12 9.82 -5.68 -3.57
CA THR A 12 10.49 -6.67 -2.69
C THR A 12 9.57 -7.29 -1.64
N LEU A 13 8.29 -6.90 -1.60
CA LEU A 13 7.32 -7.55 -0.72
C LEU A 13 7.15 -9.03 -1.11
N PRO A 14 6.94 -9.94 -0.15
CA PRO A 14 6.79 -11.36 -0.40
C PRO A 14 5.39 -11.70 -0.95
N THR A 15 5.04 -11.13 -2.10
CA THR A 15 3.89 -11.53 -2.89
C THR A 15 4.16 -12.86 -3.60
N ARG A 16 3.14 -13.55 -4.05
CA ARG A 16 3.31 -14.83 -4.74
C ARG A 16 4.14 -14.68 -6.02
N ASP A 17 3.96 -13.59 -6.77
CA ASP A 17 4.80 -13.29 -7.94
C ASP A 17 6.29 -13.16 -7.56
N ASN A 18 6.59 -12.42 -6.50
CA ASN A 18 7.97 -12.23 -6.03
C ASN A 18 8.57 -13.51 -5.42
N LEU A 19 7.78 -14.30 -4.70
CA LEU A 19 8.22 -15.59 -4.17
C LEU A 19 8.52 -16.58 -5.30
N HIS A 20 7.67 -16.62 -6.32
CA HIS A 20 7.90 -17.47 -7.51
C HIS A 20 9.17 -17.04 -8.26
N ARG A 21 9.39 -15.73 -8.44
CA ARG A 21 10.63 -15.20 -9.05
C ARG A 21 11.88 -15.57 -8.25
N ARG A 22 11.76 -15.78 -6.94
CA ARG A 22 12.83 -16.31 -6.06
C ARG A 22 12.93 -17.82 -6.09
N LYS A 23 12.29 -18.48 -7.08
CA LYS A 23 12.29 -19.93 -7.27
C LYS A 23 11.67 -20.72 -6.11
N LEU A 24 10.77 -20.10 -5.35
CA LEU A 24 9.94 -20.81 -4.38
C LEU A 24 8.75 -21.47 -5.11
N GLN A 25 8.42 -22.67 -4.67
CA GLN A 25 7.29 -23.45 -5.20
C GLN A 25 5.97 -22.89 -4.67
N VAL A 26 5.53 -21.77 -5.23
CA VAL A 26 4.27 -21.12 -4.88
C VAL A 26 3.41 -20.90 -6.11
N GLU A 27 2.11 -21.01 -5.95
CA GLU A 27 1.16 -20.68 -7.00
C GLU A 27 1.14 -19.18 -7.26
N LEU A 28 1.14 -18.76 -8.52
CA LEU A 28 1.14 -17.34 -8.91
C LEU A 28 -0.19 -16.63 -8.65
N ARG A 29 -1.29 -17.39 -8.57
CA ARG A 29 -2.63 -16.83 -8.41
C ARG A 29 -2.80 -16.16 -7.05
N CYS A 30 -3.55 -15.06 -7.05
CA CYS A 30 -3.92 -14.38 -5.80
C CYS A 30 -4.73 -15.32 -4.90
N ALA A 31 -4.33 -15.42 -3.64
CA ALA A 31 -5.01 -16.27 -2.66
C ALA A 31 -6.46 -15.84 -2.34
N ILE A 32 -6.84 -14.61 -2.67
CA ILE A 32 -8.14 -14.02 -2.34
C ILE A 32 -9.09 -14.05 -3.54
N CYS A 33 -8.66 -13.51 -4.69
CA CYS A 33 -9.53 -13.37 -5.86
C CYS A 33 -9.23 -14.37 -6.98
N HIS A 34 -8.19 -15.20 -6.80
CA HIS A 34 -7.74 -16.21 -7.76
C HIS A 34 -7.35 -15.68 -9.15
N GLN A 35 -7.21 -14.36 -9.30
CA GLN A 35 -6.69 -13.75 -10.51
C GLN A 35 -5.23 -14.16 -10.75
N PRO A 36 -4.79 -14.31 -12.01
CA PRO A 36 -3.41 -14.64 -12.33
C PRO A 36 -2.47 -13.52 -11.87
N ARG A 37 -1.34 -13.93 -11.30
CA ARG A 37 -0.25 -13.06 -10.81
C ARG A 37 -0.61 -12.11 -9.66
N GLU A 38 -0.29 -12.54 -8.47
CA GLU A 38 -0.35 -11.72 -7.25
C GLU A 38 0.89 -10.81 -7.17
N THR A 39 0.88 -9.72 -7.93
CA THR A 39 1.90 -8.66 -7.88
C THR A 39 1.69 -7.73 -6.68
N VAL A 40 2.66 -6.86 -6.38
CA VAL A 40 2.50 -5.83 -5.35
C VAL A 40 1.36 -4.88 -5.69
N CYS A 41 1.29 -4.43 -6.96
CA CYS A 41 0.21 -3.54 -7.41
C CYS A 41 -1.16 -4.22 -7.30
N HIS A 42 -1.27 -5.47 -7.76
CA HIS A 42 -2.50 -6.25 -7.59
C HIS A 42 -2.90 -6.35 -6.12
N THR A 43 -1.97 -6.72 -5.26
CA THR A 43 -2.22 -6.96 -3.82
C THR A 43 -2.74 -5.73 -3.09
N LEU A 44 -2.17 -4.56 -3.38
CA LEU A 44 -2.42 -3.32 -2.64
C LEU A 44 -3.45 -2.40 -3.31
N TRP A 45 -3.73 -2.59 -4.61
CA TRP A 45 -4.56 -1.68 -5.38
C TRP A 45 -5.66 -2.37 -6.20
N GLU A 46 -5.32 -3.37 -7.00
CA GLU A 46 -6.22 -3.95 -7.99
C GLU A 46 -7.13 -5.06 -7.45
N CYS A 47 -6.66 -5.82 -6.45
CA CYS A 47 -7.43 -6.91 -5.86
C CYS A 47 -8.79 -6.42 -5.36
N PRO A 48 -9.88 -7.17 -5.57
CA PRO A 48 -11.21 -6.81 -5.04
C PRO A 48 -11.23 -6.47 -3.56
N LEU A 49 -10.43 -7.17 -2.74
CA LEU A 49 -10.27 -6.84 -1.32
C LEU A 49 -9.68 -5.43 -1.13
N ALA A 50 -8.63 -5.09 -1.86
CA ALA A 50 -8.02 -3.77 -1.81
C ALA A 50 -8.99 -2.70 -2.33
N ARG A 51 -9.67 -2.95 -3.45
CA ARG A 51 -10.67 -2.04 -4.02
C ARG A 51 -11.81 -1.74 -3.05
N ASN A 52 -12.28 -2.74 -2.32
CA ASN A 52 -13.32 -2.56 -1.30
C ASN A 52 -12.85 -1.64 -0.17
N VAL A 53 -11.59 -1.79 0.26
CA VAL A 53 -11.00 -0.90 1.26
C VAL A 53 -10.88 0.53 0.71
N TRP A 54 -10.37 0.70 -0.49
CA TRP A 54 -10.23 2.01 -1.13
C TRP A 54 -11.58 2.70 -1.39
N ALA A 55 -12.62 1.94 -1.70
CA ALA A 55 -13.98 2.47 -1.86
C ALA A 55 -14.56 3.07 -0.58
N LEU A 56 -14.10 2.64 0.59
CA LEU A 56 -14.51 3.21 1.88
C LEU A 56 -13.76 4.51 2.23
N VAL A 57 -12.69 4.81 1.50
CA VAL A 57 -11.87 6.01 1.74
C VAL A 57 -12.53 7.21 1.05
N LYS A 58 -12.87 8.21 1.84
CA LYS A 58 -13.41 9.48 1.33
C LYS A 58 -12.28 10.41 0.89
N GLY A 59 -12.53 11.23 -0.11
CA GLY A 59 -11.60 12.27 -0.57
C GLY A 59 -10.98 12.00 -1.94
N LYS A 60 -9.85 12.64 -2.22
CA LYS A 60 -9.19 12.60 -3.53
C LYS A 60 -8.63 11.21 -3.89
N ILE A 61 -8.36 10.38 -2.89
CA ILE A 61 -7.85 9.02 -3.08
C ILE A 61 -8.85 8.15 -3.82
N GLN A 62 -10.14 8.32 -3.55
CA GLN A 62 -11.21 7.49 -4.12
C GLN A 62 -11.38 7.67 -5.64
N LYS A 63 -11.01 8.82 -6.17
CA LYS A 63 -11.25 9.19 -7.58
C LYS A 63 -10.16 8.74 -8.55
N SER A 64 -9.06 8.21 -8.07
CA SER A 64 -7.95 7.81 -8.92
C SER A 64 -8.12 6.37 -9.37
N VAL A 65 -8.84 6.19 -10.48
CA VAL A 65 -8.84 4.93 -11.22
C VAL A 65 -7.65 4.94 -12.18
N ASP A 66 -6.46 4.84 -11.61
CA ASP A 66 -5.25 4.77 -12.43
C ASP A 66 -4.89 3.32 -12.69
N GLN A 67 -4.77 2.99 -13.95
CA GLN A 67 -4.07 1.80 -14.38
C GLN A 67 -2.56 2.12 -14.35
N ALA A 68 -1.92 1.73 -13.28
CA ALA A 68 -0.47 1.83 -13.17
C ALA A 68 0.16 0.48 -13.56
N SER A 69 1.29 0.53 -14.25
CA SER A 69 2.02 -0.68 -14.65
C SER A 69 2.61 -1.41 -13.44
N ASP A 70 3.01 -0.65 -12.43
CA ASP A 70 3.54 -1.15 -11.17
C ASP A 70 3.21 -0.22 -9.98
N PHE A 71 3.53 -0.69 -8.77
CA PHE A 71 3.24 0.05 -7.55
C PHE A 71 4.09 1.33 -7.39
N LEU A 72 5.28 1.37 -7.97
CA LEU A 72 6.13 2.56 -7.95
C LEU A 72 5.52 3.69 -8.78
N GLU A 73 5.03 3.36 -9.97
CA GLU A 73 4.33 4.31 -10.86
C GLU A 73 3.07 4.85 -10.19
N LEU A 74 2.28 3.96 -9.58
CA LEU A 74 1.11 4.34 -8.79
C LEU A 74 1.49 5.31 -7.66
N THR A 75 2.53 4.99 -6.91
CA THR A 75 3.01 5.83 -5.80
C THR A 75 3.45 7.21 -6.29
N ARG A 76 4.15 7.28 -7.42
CA ARG A 76 4.56 8.56 -8.04
C ARG A 76 3.34 9.40 -8.45
N SER A 77 2.36 8.77 -9.07
CA SER A 77 1.10 9.43 -9.44
C SER A 77 0.37 9.99 -8.21
N MET A 78 0.30 9.21 -7.13
CA MET A 78 -0.31 9.66 -5.87
C MET A 78 0.47 10.83 -5.24
N LEU A 79 1.80 10.78 -5.24
CA LEU A 79 2.65 11.88 -4.73
C LEU A 79 2.43 13.20 -5.48
N GLN A 80 2.12 13.15 -6.77
CA GLN A 80 1.85 14.33 -7.59
C GLN A 80 0.46 14.93 -7.34
N ARG A 81 -0.52 14.09 -7.00
CA ARG A 81 -1.93 14.46 -6.90
C ARG A 81 -2.39 14.76 -5.48
N LEU A 82 -1.83 14.04 -4.51
CA LEU A 82 -2.30 14.09 -3.15
C LEU A 82 -1.48 15.10 -2.33
N PRO A 83 -2.14 15.95 -1.50
CA PRO A 83 -1.43 16.70 -0.49
C PRO A 83 -0.78 15.74 0.52
N LYS A 84 0.18 16.25 1.28
CA LYS A 84 0.98 15.47 2.22
C LYS A 84 0.13 14.61 3.16
N GLU A 85 -0.91 15.17 3.74
CA GLU A 85 -1.80 14.49 4.69
C GLU A 85 -2.56 13.33 4.04
N GLU A 86 -3.05 13.53 2.83
CA GLU A 86 -3.72 12.49 2.05
C GLU A 86 -2.74 11.39 1.62
N MET A 87 -1.50 11.74 1.31
CA MET A 87 -0.45 10.78 0.97
C MET A 87 -0.03 9.94 2.17
N GLU A 88 0.08 10.54 3.35
CA GLU A 88 0.31 9.82 4.60
C GLU A 88 -0.82 8.82 4.86
N ARG A 89 -2.06 9.25 4.69
CA ARG A 89 -3.26 8.42 4.83
C ARG A 89 -3.25 7.26 3.83
N TRP A 90 -2.96 7.52 2.57
CA TRP A 90 -2.83 6.50 1.53
C TRP A 90 -1.79 5.44 1.89
N SER A 91 -0.64 5.85 2.38
CA SER A 91 0.45 4.95 2.79
C SER A 91 0.06 4.04 3.96
N VAL A 92 -0.67 4.58 4.95
CA VAL A 92 -1.19 3.82 6.10
C VAL A 92 -2.21 2.78 5.65
N ILE A 93 -3.08 3.15 4.72
CA ILE A 93 -4.11 2.25 4.18
C ILE A 93 -3.47 1.10 3.41
N ALA A 94 -2.51 1.39 2.55
CA ALA A 94 -1.76 0.37 1.82
C ALA A 94 -1.06 -0.62 2.78
N TRP A 95 -0.45 -0.11 3.84
CA TRP A 95 0.15 -0.94 4.88
C TRP A 95 -0.89 -1.80 5.63
N ALA A 96 -2.06 -1.25 5.94
CA ALA A 96 -3.13 -1.98 6.61
C ALA A 96 -3.68 -3.12 5.73
N ILE A 97 -3.84 -2.87 4.42
CA ILE A 97 -4.23 -3.91 3.44
C ILE A 97 -3.20 -5.03 3.44
N TRP A 98 -1.91 -4.70 3.40
CA TRP A 98 -0.83 -5.69 3.44
C TRP A 98 -0.87 -6.55 4.70
N ASN A 99 -0.99 -5.93 5.88
CA ASN A 99 -1.05 -6.65 7.14
C ASN A 99 -2.29 -7.55 7.26
N ALA A 100 -3.44 -7.09 6.77
CA ALA A 100 -4.65 -7.90 6.72
C ALA A 100 -4.48 -9.16 5.86
N ARG A 101 -3.74 -9.05 4.74
CA ARG A 101 -3.47 -10.17 3.84
C ARG A 101 -2.47 -11.17 4.40
N THR A 102 -1.41 -10.69 5.04
CA THR A 102 -0.33 -11.54 5.56
C THR A 102 -0.64 -12.16 6.92
N GLY A 103 -1.76 -11.81 7.51
CA GLY A 103 -2.14 -12.28 8.84
C GLY A 103 -1.34 -11.65 9.98
N SER A 104 -0.50 -10.66 9.68
CA SER A 104 0.28 -9.90 10.68
C SER A 104 -0.58 -8.88 11.45
N ALA A 105 -1.84 -8.69 11.05
CA ALA A 105 -2.78 -7.86 11.78
C ALA A 105 -3.22 -8.54 13.08
N PRO A 106 -3.30 -7.82 14.19
CA PRO A 106 -3.86 -8.37 15.42
C PRO A 106 -5.27 -8.93 15.17
N ARG A 107 -5.65 -9.99 15.89
CA ARG A 107 -6.91 -10.74 15.66
C ARG A 107 -8.16 -9.87 15.63
N THR A 108 -8.13 -8.72 16.29
CA THR A 108 -9.20 -7.71 16.27
C THR A 108 -9.39 -7.03 14.91
N CYS A 109 -8.38 -7.01 14.04
CA CYS A 109 -8.47 -6.45 12.69
C CYS A 109 -9.15 -7.38 11.67
N LYS A 110 -9.19 -8.69 11.91
CA LYS A 110 -9.78 -9.66 10.97
C LYS A 110 -11.30 -9.61 10.89
N LEU A 111 -11.95 -9.12 11.93
CA LEU A 111 -13.43 -9.14 12.06
C LEU A 111 -14.11 -7.81 11.74
N SER A 112 -13.38 -6.72 11.60
CA SER A 112 -13.99 -5.40 11.43
C SER A 112 -13.19 -4.49 10.49
N LEU A 113 -13.09 -4.87 9.22
CA LEU A 113 -12.59 -3.97 8.17
C LEU A 113 -13.38 -2.64 8.10
N LYS A 114 -14.61 -2.61 8.64
CA LYS A 114 -15.44 -1.39 8.69
C LYS A 114 -15.20 -0.50 9.91
N LEU A 115 -14.91 -1.05 11.08
CA LEU A 115 -14.73 -0.29 12.32
C LEU A 115 -13.26 -0.12 12.72
N SER A 116 -12.40 -1.06 12.36
CA SER A 116 -10.97 -1.04 12.68
C SER A 116 -10.20 0.04 11.95
N PHE A 117 -10.71 0.49 10.82
CA PHE A 117 -10.05 1.48 9.97
C PHE A 117 -9.88 2.83 10.67
N GLU A 118 -10.94 3.30 11.34
CA GLU A 118 -10.93 4.56 12.08
C GLU A 118 -10.02 4.49 13.32
N VAL A 119 -10.09 3.38 14.05
CA VAL A 119 -9.31 3.18 15.27
C VAL A 119 -7.83 2.95 14.95
N GLN A 120 -7.52 2.18 13.92
CA GLN A 120 -6.14 1.90 13.51
C GLN A 120 -5.49 3.10 12.83
N TYR A 121 -6.25 3.88 12.07
CA TYR A 121 -5.83 5.16 11.52
C TYR A 121 -5.47 6.15 12.64
N ARG A 122 -6.31 6.31 13.66
CA ARG A 122 -6.04 7.18 14.81
C ARG A 122 -4.83 6.70 15.62
N SER A 123 -4.67 5.40 15.81
CA SER A 123 -3.53 4.83 16.54
C SER A 123 -2.22 5.00 15.77
N CYS A 124 -2.24 4.88 14.44
CA CYS A 124 -1.08 5.11 13.59
C CYS A 124 -0.76 6.59 13.39
N MET A 125 -1.77 7.48 13.41
CA MET A 125 -1.57 8.93 13.29
C MET A 125 -0.97 9.58 14.55
N ASN A 126 -1.01 8.89 15.68
CA ASN A 126 -0.32 9.36 16.89
C ASN A 126 1.22 9.27 16.80
N ILE A 127 1.75 8.76 15.69
CA ILE A 127 3.17 8.77 15.36
C ILE A 127 3.51 10.15 14.69
N LYS A 128 3.51 11.21 15.48
CA LYS A 128 3.87 12.58 15.05
C LYS A 128 5.28 12.72 14.47
N ASN A 129 6.10 11.68 14.44
CA ASN A 129 7.50 11.73 14.05
C ASN A 129 7.83 10.92 12.78
N TRP A 130 6.83 10.56 11.97
CA TRP A 130 7.09 9.64 10.86
C TRP A 130 7.66 10.28 9.60
N TRP A 131 7.38 11.57 9.39
CA TRP A 131 7.92 12.30 8.23
C TRP A 131 9.23 13.00 8.61
N PRO A 132 10.33 12.83 7.87
CA PRO A 132 11.53 13.62 8.11
C PRO A 132 11.17 15.09 7.87
N SER A 133 11.27 15.90 8.94
CA SER A 133 11.28 17.33 8.84
C SER A 133 12.28 17.74 7.75
N LYS A 134 11.77 18.25 6.62
CA LYS A 134 12.48 18.98 5.58
C LYS A 134 13.97 18.67 5.42
N GLY A 135 14.30 17.51 4.93
CA GLY A 135 15.57 17.31 4.21
C GLY A 135 15.44 18.04 2.87
N ARG A 136 16.16 19.12 2.67
CA ARG A 136 16.26 19.84 1.40
C ARG A 136 16.69 18.85 0.32
N TYR A 137 15.77 18.50 -0.57
CA TYR A 137 16.14 17.90 -1.84
C TYR A 137 16.93 18.96 -2.60
N ARG A 138 18.25 18.79 -2.67
CA ARG A 138 19.12 19.56 -3.52
C ARG A 138 19.14 18.83 -4.86
N PRO A 139 18.57 19.37 -5.95
CA PRO A 139 18.77 18.78 -7.25
C PRO A 139 20.26 18.87 -7.56
N GLN A 140 20.87 17.73 -7.85
CA GLN A 140 22.23 17.71 -8.39
C GLN A 140 22.18 18.36 -9.75
N GLY A 141 22.80 19.52 -9.86
CA GLY A 141 22.97 20.23 -11.12
C GLY A 141 23.79 19.36 -12.07
N THR A 142 23.25 19.17 -13.28
CA THR A 142 23.99 18.72 -14.44
C THR A 142 25.08 19.75 -14.74
N GLY A 143 26.31 19.39 -14.48
CA GLY A 143 27.47 20.02 -15.03
C GLY A 143 27.96 19.23 -16.21
#